data_bb5cc5d0b2a425767ae1eb1cccd64834
#
_entry.id   bb5cc5d0b2a425767ae1eb1cccd64834
#
_cell.length_a   1.000
_cell.length_b   1.000
_cell.length_c   1.000
_cell.angle_alpha   90.00
_cell.angle_beta   90.00
_cell.angle_gamma   90.00
#
_symmetry.space_group_name_H-M   'P 1'
#
loop_
_entity.id
_entity.type
_entity.pdbx_description
1 polymer ?
#
loop_
_entity_poly.entity_id
_entity_poly.type
_entity_poly.pdbx_seq_one_letter_code
_entity_poly.pdbx_strand_id
1 'polypeptide(L)'
;MVLWLLLGTFSMVAMLWTAAHKTVVISARSQEQGELVPEYRTEQTGEMQLPMQTDQKADRQICIPLESGTKAENVVVENHYMEKELWIYIENGRKAFYKERRITGDLNPVEKGICEAQNEGVLLRLSMREVLEYHSTLEEGSLWVDYVSPKELYDRIVVLDPVGGGRDPGVTASGCQEKEVALSVARQTAQLMEDRQVKVYLTRTEDKDVSLAERVDFAHSVNADFLLSLHFNAVGTGEVKS
;
A
#
# COMPACT_ATOMS: atom_id res chain seq x y z
N MET A 1 1.86 42.33 -32.85
CA MET A 1 1.99 42.70 -31.44
C MET A 1 0.87 42.17 -30.56
N VAL A 2 -0.39 42.19 -30.98
CA VAL A 2 -1.55 41.73 -30.15
C VAL A 2 -1.51 40.24 -29.89
N LEU A 3 -1.06 39.40 -30.81
CA LEU A 3 -1.04 37.94 -30.65
C LEU A 3 -0.02 37.46 -29.58
N TRP A 4 1.09 38.16 -29.40
CA TRP A 4 2.07 37.86 -28.33
C TRP A 4 1.60 38.26 -26.92
N LEU A 5 0.78 39.29 -26.82
CA LEU A 5 0.18 39.69 -25.55
C LEU A 5 -0.88 38.66 -25.07
N LEU A 6 -1.65 38.05 -25.97
CA LEU A 6 -2.64 37.04 -25.63
C LEU A 6 -1.99 35.70 -25.20
N LEU A 7 -0.88 35.30 -25.85
CA LEU A 7 -0.11 34.12 -25.43
C LEU A 7 0.57 34.33 -24.06
N GLY A 8 1.08 35.51 -23.80
CA GLY A 8 1.69 35.84 -22.49
C GLY A 8 0.69 35.84 -21.34
N THR A 9 -0.51 36.36 -21.54
CA THR A 9 -1.59 36.37 -20.52
C THR A 9 -2.13 34.97 -20.25
N PHE A 10 -2.28 34.13 -21.28
CA PHE A 10 -2.73 32.75 -21.11
C PHE A 10 -1.71 31.91 -20.34
N SER A 11 -0.42 32.07 -20.63
CA SER A 11 0.66 31.42 -19.88
C SER A 11 0.72 31.88 -18.42
N MET A 12 0.51 33.16 -18.16
CA MET A 12 0.52 33.71 -16.80
C MET A 12 -0.71 33.27 -15.98
N VAL A 13 -1.89 33.17 -16.60
CA VAL A 13 -3.11 32.64 -15.97
C VAL A 13 -2.97 31.15 -15.71
N ALA A 14 -2.39 30.38 -16.62
CA ALA A 14 -2.11 28.96 -16.41
C ALA A 14 -1.09 28.74 -15.29
N MET A 15 -0.01 29.56 -15.21
CA MET A 15 0.95 29.52 -14.10
C MET A 15 0.32 29.94 -12.76
N LEU A 16 -0.57 30.92 -12.75
CA LEU A 16 -1.28 31.32 -11.53
C LEU A 16 -2.32 30.25 -11.11
N TRP A 17 -2.93 29.56 -12.05
CA TRP A 17 -3.87 28.48 -11.77
C TRP A 17 -3.15 27.27 -11.18
N THR A 18 -2.01 26.86 -11.72
CA THR A 18 -1.18 25.79 -11.17
C THR A 18 -0.52 26.15 -9.83
N ALA A 19 -0.27 27.44 -9.55
CA ALA A 19 0.25 27.88 -8.27
C ALA A 19 -0.81 27.96 -7.16
N ALA A 20 -2.09 28.05 -7.52
CA ALA A 20 -3.21 28.13 -6.57
C ALA A 20 -3.66 26.73 -6.07
N HIS A 21 -3.39 25.66 -6.81
CA HIS A 21 -3.74 24.30 -6.44
C HIS A 21 -2.46 23.54 -6.08
N LYS A 22 -2.07 23.60 -4.80
CA LYS A 22 -1.01 22.72 -4.27
C LYS A 22 -1.57 21.31 -4.18
N THR A 23 -1.45 20.55 -5.25
CA THR A 23 -1.65 19.10 -5.23
C THR A 23 -0.45 18.48 -4.55
N VAL A 24 -0.63 17.86 -3.40
CA VAL A 24 0.42 17.14 -2.70
C VAL A 24 0.21 15.65 -2.99
N VAL A 25 1.19 15.07 -3.66
CA VAL A 25 1.22 13.63 -3.95
C VAL A 25 1.64 12.89 -2.69
N ILE A 26 0.83 11.97 -2.23
CA ILE A 26 1.15 11.03 -1.16
C ILE A 26 1.22 9.65 -1.81
N SER A 27 2.43 9.16 -2.04
CA SER A 27 2.60 7.79 -2.56
C SER A 27 2.20 6.80 -1.49
N ALA A 28 1.38 5.81 -1.85
CA ALA A 28 1.12 4.69 -0.98
C ALA A 28 2.44 3.94 -0.73
N ARG A 29 2.78 3.74 0.54
CA ARG A 29 3.95 2.94 0.91
C ARG A 29 3.57 1.47 0.80
N SER A 30 4.36 0.68 0.10
CA SER A 30 4.23 -0.77 0.20
C SER A 30 4.94 -1.27 1.46
N GLN A 31 4.46 -2.35 2.04
CA GLN A 31 5.03 -2.97 3.25
C GLN A 31 6.53 -3.33 3.13
N GLU A 32 7.07 -3.31 1.92
CA GLU A 32 8.46 -3.66 1.62
C GLU A 32 9.46 -2.61 2.11
N GLN A 33 9.05 -1.36 2.29
CA GLN A 33 9.95 -0.23 2.56
C GLN A 33 10.41 -0.11 4.01
N GLY A 34 10.05 -1.03 4.90
CA GLY A 34 10.71 -1.24 6.21
C GLY A 34 10.83 -0.07 7.16
N GLU A 35 10.24 1.08 6.86
CA GLU A 35 10.20 2.22 7.76
C GLU A 35 9.12 1.98 8.82
N LEU A 36 9.48 2.21 10.07
CA LEU A 36 8.63 1.97 11.23
C LEU A 36 7.25 2.62 11.03
N VAL A 37 6.30 1.80 10.65
CA VAL A 37 4.89 2.15 10.74
C VAL A 37 4.58 2.38 12.21
N PRO A 38 3.89 3.45 12.60
CA PRO A 38 3.41 3.58 13.97
C PRO A 38 2.67 2.28 14.33
N GLU A 39 3.05 1.64 15.43
CA GLU A 39 2.35 0.45 15.90
C GLU A 39 0.89 0.85 16.17
N TYR A 40 -0.01 0.54 15.23
CA TYR A 40 -1.43 0.85 15.36
C TYR A 40 -2.00 0.08 16.54
N ARG A 41 -2.10 0.74 17.69
CA ARG A 41 -2.76 0.20 18.87
C ARG A 41 -4.25 0.46 18.74
N THR A 42 -4.99 -0.55 18.33
CA THR A 42 -6.45 -0.51 18.35
C THR A 42 -6.90 -0.37 19.80
N GLU A 43 -7.38 0.80 20.18
CA GLU A 43 -8.17 0.93 21.39
C GLU A 43 -9.43 0.05 21.23
N GLN A 44 -9.92 -0.56 22.29
CA GLN A 44 -11.09 -1.46 22.28
C GLN A 44 -12.43 -0.78 21.89
N THR A 45 -12.40 0.34 21.25
CA THR A 45 -13.56 1.05 20.70
C THR A 45 -13.88 0.48 19.33
N GLY A 46 -14.75 -0.50 19.30
CA GLY A 46 -15.17 -1.33 18.17
C GLY A 46 -15.08 -0.71 16.78
N GLU A 47 -14.86 -1.55 15.78
CA GLU A 47 -14.88 -1.21 14.37
C GLU A 47 -16.19 -0.50 13.97
N MET A 48 -16.10 0.52 13.16
CA MET A 48 -17.24 1.20 12.57
C MET A 48 -17.23 1.02 11.06
N GLN A 49 -18.32 0.52 10.50
CA GLN A 49 -18.44 0.50 9.03
C GLN A 49 -18.48 1.92 8.48
N LEU A 50 -17.68 2.15 7.44
CA LEU A 50 -17.65 3.41 6.73
C LEU A 50 -18.90 3.54 5.83
N PRO A 51 -19.61 4.66 5.87
CA PRO A 51 -20.63 4.93 4.87
C PRO A 51 -19.96 5.16 3.51
N MET A 52 -20.36 4.38 2.51
CA MET A 52 -19.80 4.40 1.17
C MET A 52 -20.89 4.64 0.12
N GLN A 53 -20.58 5.34 -0.96
CA GLN A 53 -21.48 5.59 -2.06
C GLN A 53 -20.72 5.63 -3.38
N THR A 54 -20.98 4.67 -4.25
CA THR A 54 -20.39 4.63 -5.59
C THR A 54 -20.89 5.80 -6.46
N ASP A 55 -19.96 6.50 -7.09
CA ASP A 55 -20.23 7.45 -8.15
C ASP A 55 -19.96 6.77 -9.50
N GLN A 56 -21.02 6.58 -10.30
CA GLN A 56 -20.92 5.92 -11.61
C GLN A 56 -20.12 6.73 -12.64
N LYS A 57 -19.80 7.99 -12.37
CA LYS A 57 -19.01 8.85 -13.25
C LYS A 57 -17.51 8.86 -12.88
N ALA A 58 -17.19 8.41 -11.70
CA ALA A 58 -15.80 8.23 -11.30
C ALA A 58 -15.22 7.02 -12.03
N ASP A 59 -13.98 7.15 -12.50
CA ASP A 59 -13.23 6.08 -13.13
C ASP A 59 -11.96 5.83 -12.31
N ARG A 60 -11.88 4.65 -11.71
CA ARG A 60 -10.71 4.18 -10.94
C ARG A 60 -10.22 5.14 -9.84
N GLN A 61 -11.11 5.92 -9.25
CA GLN A 61 -10.76 6.91 -8.24
C GLN A 61 -11.69 6.87 -7.04
N ILE A 62 -11.11 6.83 -5.83
CA ILE A 62 -11.80 6.87 -4.55
C ILE A 62 -11.57 8.23 -3.91
N CYS A 63 -12.62 8.88 -3.44
CA CYS A 63 -12.59 10.15 -2.73
C CYS A 63 -12.88 9.93 -1.25
N ILE A 64 -11.91 10.26 -0.41
CA ILE A 64 -11.97 10.16 1.05
C ILE A 64 -11.99 11.58 1.63
N PRO A 65 -13.10 12.02 2.24
CA PRO A 65 -13.18 13.35 2.82
C PRO A 65 -12.23 13.45 4.04
N LEU A 66 -11.59 14.61 4.18
CA LEU A 66 -10.72 14.92 5.30
C LEU A 66 -11.27 16.06 6.14
N GLU A 67 -10.94 16.08 7.44
CA GLU A 67 -11.28 17.19 8.31
C GLU A 67 -10.53 18.46 7.89
N SER A 68 -11.16 19.62 8.08
CA SER A 68 -10.54 20.90 7.75
C SER A 68 -9.22 21.09 8.52
N GLY A 69 -8.18 21.42 7.78
CA GLY A 69 -6.83 21.62 8.32
C GLY A 69 -5.95 20.37 8.30
N THR A 70 -6.45 19.20 7.88
CA THR A 70 -5.60 18.01 7.64
C THR A 70 -4.59 18.32 6.55
N LYS A 71 -3.31 18.09 6.82
CA LYS A 71 -2.21 18.27 5.88
C LYS A 71 -1.69 16.92 5.40
N ALA A 72 -0.91 16.94 4.32
CA ALA A 72 -0.32 15.71 3.77
C ALA A 72 0.59 14.98 4.78
N GLU A 73 1.32 15.71 5.61
CA GLU A 73 2.17 15.16 6.68
C GLU A 73 1.39 14.39 7.76
N ASN A 74 0.08 14.63 7.87
CA ASN A 74 -0.81 13.95 8.82
C ASN A 74 -1.50 12.72 8.22
N VAL A 75 -1.23 12.37 6.97
CA VAL A 75 -1.86 11.25 6.27
C VAL A 75 -0.81 10.25 5.83
N VAL A 76 -0.97 9.01 6.24
CA VAL A 76 -0.14 7.88 5.80
C VAL A 76 -1.03 6.90 5.05
N VAL A 77 -0.61 6.52 3.84
CA VAL A 77 -1.31 5.55 3.00
C VAL A 77 -0.43 4.33 2.83
N GLU A 78 -0.96 3.15 3.11
CA GLU A 78 -0.23 1.89 3.05
C GLU A 78 -0.98 0.84 2.25
N ASN A 79 -0.27 0.18 1.36
CA ASN A 79 -0.79 -0.94 0.57
C ASN A 79 -0.43 -2.27 1.26
N HIS A 80 -1.38 -2.85 1.96
CA HIS A 80 -1.29 -4.17 2.56
C HIS A 80 -1.74 -5.22 1.54
N TYR A 81 -0.95 -5.39 0.50
CA TYR A 81 -1.31 -6.15 -0.71
C TYR A 81 -1.57 -7.65 -0.44
N MET A 82 -0.91 -8.27 0.54
CA MET A 82 -1.17 -9.67 0.92
C MET A 82 -2.57 -9.86 1.49
N GLU A 83 -3.01 -8.90 2.30
CA GLU A 83 -4.33 -8.85 2.91
C GLU A 83 -5.38 -8.26 1.96
N LYS A 84 -4.96 -7.69 0.82
CA LYS A 84 -5.76 -6.89 -0.10
C LYS A 84 -6.44 -5.73 0.61
N GLU A 85 -5.69 -5.01 1.43
CA GLU A 85 -6.21 -3.87 2.18
C GLU A 85 -5.41 -2.60 1.85
N LEU A 86 -6.13 -1.50 1.69
CA LEU A 86 -5.59 -0.16 1.67
C LEU A 86 -5.82 0.45 3.05
N TRP A 87 -4.74 0.78 3.76
CA TRP A 87 -4.78 1.41 5.05
C TRP A 87 -4.47 2.90 4.91
N ILE A 88 -5.31 3.72 5.55
CA ILE A 88 -5.15 5.18 5.53
C ILE A 88 -5.23 5.65 6.97
N TYR A 89 -4.07 5.98 7.53
CA TYR A 89 -3.98 6.58 8.85
C TYR A 89 -4.06 8.11 8.72
N ILE A 90 -4.87 8.72 9.58
CA ILE A 90 -5.08 10.16 9.60
C ILE A 90 -4.84 10.63 11.03
N GLU A 91 -3.70 11.27 11.24
CA GLU A 91 -3.33 11.86 12.51
C GLU A 91 -4.32 12.97 12.91
N ASN A 92 -4.70 13.01 14.19
CA ASN A 92 -5.71 13.91 14.74
C ASN A 92 -7.12 13.76 14.12
N GLY A 93 -7.33 12.77 13.24
CA GLY A 93 -8.64 12.44 12.69
C GLY A 93 -9.60 11.92 13.76
N ARG A 94 -10.90 12.18 13.61
CA ARG A 94 -11.93 11.77 14.56
C ARG A 94 -12.89 10.76 13.93
N LYS A 95 -13.09 9.63 14.58
CA LYS A 95 -14.05 8.61 14.15
C LYS A 95 -15.46 9.17 13.94
N ALA A 96 -15.87 10.17 14.75
CA ALA A 96 -17.17 10.83 14.62
C ALA A 96 -17.33 11.54 13.27
N PHE A 97 -16.26 12.08 12.69
CA PHE A 97 -16.29 12.73 11.37
C PHE A 97 -16.70 11.71 10.29
N TYR A 98 -16.10 10.52 10.31
CA TYR A 98 -16.37 9.45 9.34
C TYR A 98 -17.71 8.74 9.54
N LYS A 99 -18.37 8.94 10.68
CA LYS A 99 -19.75 8.48 10.88
C LYS A 99 -20.76 9.24 10.02
N GLU A 100 -20.49 10.51 9.75
CA GLU A 100 -21.38 11.40 9.02
C GLU A 100 -20.94 11.67 7.57
N ARG A 101 -19.70 11.37 7.24
CA ARG A 101 -19.09 11.61 5.92
C ARG A 101 -18.95 10.32 5.15
N ARG A 102 -19.28 10.35 3.86
CA ARG A 102 -19.21 9.19 2.99
C ARG A 102 -17.93 9.18 2.19
N ILE A 103 -17.36 7.99 2.04
CA ILE A 103 -16.38 7.74 0.98
C ILE A 103 -17.15 7.59 -0.32
N THR A 104 -16.70 8.25 -1.37
CA THR A 104 -17.34 8.29 -2.69
C THR A 104 -16.35 7.91 -3.78
N GLY A 105 -16.82 7.80 -5.01
CA GLY A 105 -15.97 7.50 -6.15
C GLY A 105 -16.28 6.15 -6.78
N ASP A 106 -15.37 5.62 -7.57
CA ASP A 106 -15.46 4.27 -8.09
C ASP A 106 -15.09 3.25 -7.01
N LEU A 107 -16.09 2.70 -6.37
CA LEU A 107 -15.95 1.73 -5.26
C LEU A 107 -16.13 0.28 -5.72
N ASN A 108 -16.09 0.01 -7.02
CA ASN A 108 -16.25 -1.35 -7.55
C ASN A 108 -15.23 -2.36 -6.96
N PRO A 109 -13.95 -2.01 -6.77
CA PRO A 109 -13.02 -2.95 -6.17
C PRO A 109 -13.14 -3.05 -4.65
N VAL A 110 -13.85 -2.11 -3.98
CA VAL A 110 -13.97 -2.09 -2.52
C VAL A 110 -15.03 -3.07 -2.06
N GLU A 111 -14.65 -4.00 -1.21
CA GLU A 111 -15.56 -4.96 -0.60
C GLU A 111 -16.14 -4.43 0.72
N LYS A 112 -15.28 -3.87 1.57
CA LYS A 112 -15.62 -3.37 2.89
C LYS A 112 -14.75 -2.16 3.25
N GLY A 113 -15.32 -1.20 3.98
CA GLY A 113 -14.57 -0.12 4.58
C GLY A 113 -14.88 -0.04 6.07
N ILE A 114 -13.85 0.07 6.90
CA ILE A 114 -13.97 0.25 8.36
C ILE A 114 -13.14 1.43 8.83
N CYS A 115 -13.59 2.03 9.94
CA CYS A 115 -12.86 3.08 10.64
C CYS A 115 -12.62 2.66 12.08
N GLU A 116 -11.38 2.71 12.51
CA GLU A 116 -10.93 2.41 13.85
C GLU A 116 -10.34 3.66 14.50
N ALA A 117 -10.69 3.91 15.76
CA ALA A 117 -10.02 4.95 16.53
C ALA A 117 -8.62 4.46 16.92
N GLN A 118 -7.65 5.36 16.80
CA GLN A 118 -6.26 5.18 17.23
C GLN A 118 -5.95 6.24 18.30
N ASN A 119 -4.86 6.05 19.09
CA ASN A 119 -4.49 6.95 20.16
C ASN A 119 -4.41 8.42 19.71
N GLU A 120 -3.88 8.65 18.50
CA GLU A 120 -3.61 9.99 17.95
C GLU A 120 -4.31 10.23 16.61
N GLY A 121 -5.42 9.54 16.35
CA GLY A 121 -6.13 9.71 15.10
C GLY A 121 -7.09 8.58 14.75
N VAL A 122 -7.25 8.31 13.47
CA VAL A 122 -8.07 7.21 12.96
C VAL A 122 -7.34 6.42 11.88
N LEU A 123 -7.64 5.15 11.84
CA LEU A 123 -7.25 4.25 10.76
C LEU A 123 -8.49 3.89 9.94
N LEU A 124 -8.47 4.20 8.65
CA LEU A 124 -9.44 3.72 7.69
C LEU A 124 -8.83 2.52 6.98
N ARG A 125 -9.54 1.38 6.98
CA ARG A 125 -9.15 0.19 6.23
C ARG A 125 -10.18 -0.11 5.16
N LEU A 126 -9.73 -0.15 3.91
CA LEU A 126 -10.55 -0.54 2.76
C LEU A 126 -10.08 -1.92 2.30
N SER A 127 -10.94 -2.93 2.48
CA SER A 127 -10.68 -4.28 1.97
C SER A 127 -11.06 -4.32 0.48
N MET A 128 -10.15 -4.84 -0.35
CA MET A 128 -10.28 -4.86 -1.81
C MET A 128 -10.53 -6.28 -2.32
N ARG A 129 -11.23 -6.42 -3.42
CA ARG A 129 -11.50 -7.71 -4.08
C ARG A 129 -10.26 -8.30 -4.73
N GLU A 130 -9.32 -7.46 -5.12
CA GLU A 130 -8.11 -7.81 -5.84
C GLU A 130 -6.92 -6.99 -5.34
N VAL A 131 -5.71 -7.41 -5.70
CA VAL A 131 -4.49 -6.64 -5.44
C VAL A 131 -4.41 -5.49 -6.43
N LEU A 132 -4.24 -4.28 -5.90
CA LEU A 132 -4.15 -3.05 -6.67
C LEU A 132 -2.92 -2.25 -6.26
N GLU A 133 -2.44 -1.44 -7.17
CA GLU A 133 -1.48 -0.36 -6.89
C GLU A 133 -2.23 0.96 -6.76
N TYR A 134 -1.73 1.84 -5.89
CA TYR A 134 -2.41 3.07 -5.53
C TYR A 134 -1.52 4.28 -5.73
N HIS A 135 -2.14 5.36 -6.20
CA HIS A 135 -1.56 6.68 -6.20
C HIS A 135 -2.53 7.63 -5.51
N SER A 136 -2.07 8.43 -4.57
CA SER A 136 -2.95 9.32 -3.84
C SER A 136 -2.49 10.77 -3.87
N THR A 137 -3.48 11.66 -3.97
CA THR A 137 -3.29 13.11 -3.97
C THR A 137 -4.20 13.75 -2.93
N LEU A 138 -3.70 14.78 -2.26
CA LEU A 138 -4.48 15.56 -1.32
C LEU A 138 -4.88 16.87 -1.99
N GLU A 139 -6.17 17.06 -2.19
CA GLU A 139 -6.73 18.22 -2.88
C GLU A 139 -8.10 18.61 -2.29
N GLU A 140 -8.33 19.91 -2.13
CA GLU A 140 -9.62 20.49 -1.70
C GLU A 140 -10.25 19.85 -0.46
N GLY A 141 -9.42 19.44 0.53
CA GLY A 141 -9.91 18.82 1.76
C GLY A 141 -10.35 17.37 1.61
N SER A 142 -9.88 16.70 0.57
CA SER A 142 -10.10 15.28 0.31
C SER A 142 -8.80 14.58 -0.07
N LEU A 143 -8.68 13.32 0.29
CA LEU A 143 -7.68 12.41 -0.25
C LEU A 143 -8.30 11.68 -1.44
N TRP A 144 -7.73 11.90 -2.60
CA TRP A 144 -8.08 11.20 -3.83
C TRP A 144 -7.12 10.04 -4.02
N VAL A 145 -7.66 8.84 -4.20
CA VAL A 145 -6.88 7.62 -4.37
C VAL A 145 -7.23 7.00 -5.71
N ASP A 146 -6.29 7.10 -6.65
CA ASP A 146 -6.35 6.40 -7.91
C ASP A 146 -5.85 4.97 -7.72
N TYR A 147 -6.45 4.01 -8.41
CA TYR A 147 -6.05 2.61 -8.34
C TYR A 147 -5.93 1.98 -9.73
N VAL A 148 -5.03 1.02 -9.84
CA VAL A 148 -4.74 0.34 -11.10
C VAL A 148 -4.26 -1.09 -10.85
N SER A 149 -4.51 -1.99 -11.80
CA SER A 149 -3.98 -3.34 -11.73
C SER A 149 -2.45 -3.33 -11.86
N PRO A 150 -1.70 -4.14 -11.07
CA PRO A 150 -0.25 -4.20 -11.18
C PRO A 150 0.26 -4.46 -12.61
N LYS A 151 -0.42 -5.32 -13.37
CA LYS A 151 -0.05 -5.64 -14.76
C LYS A 151 -0.24 -4.49 -15.76
N GLU A 152 -1.00 -3.47 -15.41
CA GLU A 152 -1.12 -2.27 -16.23
C GLU A 152 0.07 -1.30 -16.02
N LEU A 153 0.76 -1.39 -14.85
CA LEU A 153 1.90 -0.55 -14.52
C LEU A 153 3.25 -1.19 -14.83
N TYR A 154 3.34 -2.51 -14.67
CA TYR A 154 4.62 -3.22 -14.68
C TYR A 154 4.67 -4.29 -15.77
N ASP A 155 5.69 -4.25 -16.59
CA ASP A 155 5.95 -5.26 -17.63
C ASP A 155 6.25 -6.63 -17.03
N ARG A 156 6.89 -6.66 -15.86
CA ARG A 156 7.28 -7.86 -15.14
C ARG A 156 6.90 -7.77 -13.67
N ILE A 157 6.33 -8.86 -13.17
CA ILE A 157 6.00 -9.04 -11.76
C ILE A 157 6.70 -10.29 -11.24
N VAL A 158 7.50 -10.11 -10.20
CA VAL A 158 8.21 -11.18 -9.49
C VAL A 158 7.68 -11.25 -8.07
N VAL A 159 7.31 -12.44 -7.63
CA VAL A 159 6.99 -12.70 -6.21
C VAL A 159 8.17 -13.41 -5.59
N LEU A 160 8.79 -12.80 -4.59
CA LEU A 160 9.78 -13.42 -3.74
C LEU A 160 9.09 -14.06 -2.54
N ASP A 161 9.41 -15.30 -2.30
CA ASP A 161 8.83 -16.08 -1.23
C ASP A 161 9.90 -16.44 -0.19
N PRO A 162 10.13 -15.59 0.84
CA PRO A 162 11.01 -15.94 1.94
C PRO A 162 10.37 -17.03 2.78
N VAL A 163 10.91 -18.25 2.68
CA VAL A 163 10.35 -19.43 3.35
C VAL A 163 10.34 -19.33 4.87
N GLY A 164 9.55 -20.18 5.51
CA GLY A 164 9.32 -20.12 6.96
C GLY A 164 8.55 -18.89 7.39
N GLY A 165 8.64 -18.54 8.65
CA GLY A 165 7.94 -17.41 9.27
C GLY A 165 7.07 -17.84 10.44
N GLY A 166 6.84 -16.93 11.40
CA GLY A 166 6.07 -17.22 12.59
C GLY A 166 6.64 -18.41 13.35
N ARG A 167 5.86 -19.50 13.45
CA ARG A 167 6.22 -20.73 14.17
C ARG A 167 7.17 -21.66 13.40
N ASP A 168 7.34 -21.44 12.10
CA ASP A 168 8.26 -22.22 11.28
C ASP A 168 9.61 -21.50 11.16
N PRO A 169 10.65 -21.89 11.92
CA PRO A 169 11.97 -21.29 11.84
C PRO A 169 12.72 -21.66 10.55
N GLY A 170 12.25 -22.68 9.80
CA GLY A 170 13.01 -23.35 8.78
C GLY A 170 14.23 -24.05 9.36
N VAL A 171 15.28 -24.19 8.58
CA VAL A 171 16.55 -24.75 9.04
C VAL A 171 17.21 -23.79 10.03
N THR A 172 17.77 -24.35 11.12
CA THR A 172 18.54 -23.59 12.11
C THR A 172 19.98 -24.08 12.12
N ALA A 173 20.92 -23.17 11.88
CA ALA A 173 22.35 -23.47 11.89
C ALA A 173 23.14 -22.29 12.44
N SER A 174 24.15 -22.56 13.26
CA SER A 174 25.04 -21.54 13.83
C SER A 174 24.33 -20.36 14.52
N GLY A 175 23.16 -20.60 15.12
CA GLY A 175 22.38 -19.59 15.80
C GLY A 175 21.51 -18.70 14.89
N CYS A 176 21.51 -18.96 13.58
CA CYS A 176 20.65 -18.27 12.61
C CYS A 176 19.46 -19.16 12.21
N GLN A 177 18.30 -18.55 12.01
CA GLN A 177 17.11 -19.22 11.50
C GLN A 177 16.92 -18.89 10.01
N GLU A 178 16.57 -19.91 9.21
CA GLU A 178 16.32 -19.74 7.78
C GLU A 178 15.31 -18.62 7.48
N LYS A 179 14.22 -18.56 8.25
CA LYS A 179 13.16 -17.55 8.09
C LYS A 179 13.67 -16.11 8.17
N GLU A 180 14.64 -15.84 9.05
CA GLU A 180 15.22 -14.49 9.24
C GLU A 180 16.12 -14.09 8.09
N VAL A 181 16.98 -15.03 7.67
CA VAL A 181 17.92 -14.80 6.58
C VAL A 181 17.16 -14.68 5.24
N ALA A 182 16.19 -15.56 4.98
CA ALA A 182 15.36 -15.51 3.78
C ALA A 182 14.61 -14.19 3.67
N LEU A 183 14.00 -13.70 4.77
CA LEU A 183 13.31 -12.43 4.80
C LEU A 183 14.27 -11.25 4.55
N SER A 184 15.43 -11.26 5.18
CA SER A 184 16.44 -10.22 4.99
C SER A 184 16.90 -10.13 3.52
N VAL A 185 17.18 -11.27 2.89
CA VAL A 185 17.57 -11.33 1.48
C VAL A 185 16.44 -10.87 0.58
N ALA A 186 15.20 -11.30 0.83
CA ALA A 186 14.04 -10.88 0.04
C ALA A 186 13.85 -9.35 0.07
N ARG A 187 13.90 -8.75 1.26
CA ARG A 187 13.77 -7.29 1.44
C ARG A 187 14.87 -6.52 0.70
N GLN A 188 16.13 -6.93 0.85
CA GLN A 188 17.25 -6.30 0.16
C GLN A 188 17.11 -6.42 -1.36
N THR A 189 16.66 -7.58 -1.85
CA THR A 189 16.43 -7.79 -3.28
C THR A 189 15.33 -6.86 -3.79
N ALA A 190 14.21 -6.74 -3.07
CA ALA A 190 13.12 -5.83 -3.43
C ALA A 190 13.62 -4.39 -3.54
N GLN A 191 14.36 -3.90 -2.55
CA GLN A 191 14.95 -2.54 -2.57
C GLN A 191 15.88 -2.31 -3.78
N LEU A 192 16.70 -3.28 -4.13
CA LEU A 192 17.60 -3.17 -5.29
C LEU A 192 16.87 -3.15 -6.64
N MET A 193 15.61 -3.55 -6.66
CA MET A 193 14.79 -3.63 -7.86
C MET A 193 13.80 -2.46 -8.01
N GLU A 194 13.65 -1.59 -6.99
CA GLU A 194 12.66 -0.48 -6.98
C GLU A 194 12.76 0.47 -8.19
N ASP A 195 13.98 0.75 -8.67
CA ASP A 195 14.20 1.66 -9.80
C ASP A 195 14.02 1.00 -11.18
N ARG A 196 13.51 -0.22 -11.22
CA ARG A 196 13.36 -0.99 -12.46
C ARG A 196 11.88 -1.15 -12.81
N GLN A 197 11.59 -1.36 -14.09
CA GLN A 197 10.22 -1.67 -14.55
C GLN A 197 9.77 -3.09 -14.17
N VAL A 198 10.28 -3.57 -13.05
CA VAL A 198 9.97 -4.88 -12.47
C VAL A 198 9.40 -4.66 -11.10
N LYS A 199 8.15 -5.04 -10.91
CA LYS A 199 7.55 -5.06 -9.57
C LYS A 199 7.98 -6.32 -8.83
N VAL A 200 8.48 -6.14 -7.62
CA VAL A 200 8.79 -7.24 -6.72
C VAL A 200 7.81 -7.19 -5.55
N TYR A 201 7.09 -8.28 -5.34
CA TYR A 201 6.27 -8.50 -4.15
C TYR A 201 6.91 -9.56 -3.25
N LEU A 202 6.65 -9.49 -1.97
CA LEU A 202 7.06 -10.49 -0.98
C LEU A 202 5.82 -11.22 -0.45
N THR A 203 5.88 -12.55 -0.28
CA THR A 203 4.79 -13.30 0.36
C THR A 203 4.66 -13.02 1.85
N ARG A 204 5.67 -12.46 2.47
CA ARG A 204 5.64 -11.85 3.81
C ARG A 204 6.70 -10.78 3.93
N THR A 205 6.38 -9.74 4.65
CA THR A 205 7.29 -8.61 4.94
C THR A 205 7.73 -8.58 6.40
N GLU A 206 7.19 -9.47 7.22
CA GLU A 206 7.48 -9.60 8.66
C GLU A 206 7.56 -11.08 9.06
N ASP A 207 7.87 -11.34 10.34
CA ASP A 207 7.91 -12.70 10.89
C ASP A 207 6.50 -13.18 11.21
N LYS A 208 5.77 -13.64 10.18
CA LYS A 208 4.42 -14.20 10.30
C LYS A 208 4.28 -15.54 9.60
N ASP A 209 3.33 -16.36 10.08
CA ASP A 209 2.95 -17.61 9.41
C ASP A 209 2.22 -17.27 8.10
N VAL A 210 2.69 -17.83 6.98
CA VAL A 210 2.03 -17.79 5.67
C VAL A 210 2.03 -19.21 5.11
N SER A 211 0.87 -19.76 4.87
CA SER A 211 0.75 -21.11 4.33
C SER A 211 1.22 -21.20 2.86
N LEU A 212 1.57 -22.39 2.42
CA LEU A 212 1.96 -22.61 1.02
C LEU A 212 0.84 -22.22 0.04
N ALA A 213 -0.42 -22.46 0.40
CA ALA A 213 -1.56 -22.09 -0.43
C ALA A 213 -1.65 -20.57 -0.57
N GLU A 214 -1.57 -19.81 0.53
CA GLU A 214 -1.58 -18.35 0.49
C GLU A 214 -0.45 -17.77 -0.37
N ARG A 215 0.75 -18.35 -0.32
CA ARG A 215 1.89 -17.91 -1.15
C ARG A 215 1.61 -18.08 -2.66
N VAL A 216 1.06 -19.22 -3.03
CA VAL A 216 0.73 -19.55 -4.43
C VAL A 216 -0.48 -18.72 -4.90
N ASP A 217 -1.53 -18.63 -4.09
CA ASP A 217 -2.73 -17.84 -4.39
C ASP A 217 -2.39 -16.35 -4.57
N PHE A 218 -1.48 -15.83 -3.75
CA PHE A 218 -1.00 -14.45 -3.91
C PHE A 218 -0.27 -14.26 -5.25
N ALA A 219 0.67 -15.15 -5.59
CA ALA A 219 1.38 -15.07 -6.87
C ALA A 219 0.42 -15.10 -8.07
N HIS A 220 -0.63 -15.92 -8.01
CA HIS A 220 -1.69 -15.93 -9.02
C HIS A 220 -2.49 -14.63 -9.04
N SER A 221 -2.83 -14.08 -7.87
CA SER A 221 -3.66 -12.88 -7.76
C SER A 221 -3.02 -11.63 -8.37
N VAL A 222 -1.69 -11.56 -8.39
CA VAL A 222 -0.94 -10.47 -9.03
C VAL A 222 -0.50 -10.79 -10.46
N ASN A 223 -0.89 -11.94 -11.00
CA ASN A 223 -0.42 -12.44 -12.30
C ASN A 223 1.11 -12.42 -12.40
N ALA A 224 1.80 -12.96 -11.39
CA ALA A 224 3.25 -12.98 -11.34
C ALA A 224 3.86 -13.74 -12.54
N ASP A 225 4.89 -13.18 -13.14
CA ASP A 225 5.69 -13.87 -14.16
C ASP A 225 6.57 -14.94 -13.51
N PHE A 226 7.02 -14.72 -12.26
CA PHE A 226 7.85 -15.64 -11.50
C PHE A 226 7.47 -15.64 -10.02
N LEU A 227 7.43 -16.83 -9.43
CA LEU A 227 7.43 -17.05 -7.97
C LEU A 227 8.76 -17.71 -7.60
N LEU A 228 9.58 -17.03 -6.81
CA LEU A 228 10.92 -17.47 -6.41
C LEU A 228 10.96 -17.69 -4.90
N SER A 229 10.98 -18.95 -4.48
CA SER A 229 11.12 -19.30 -3.06
C SER A 229 12.61 -19.30 -2.67
N LEU A 230 12.91 -18.60 -1.60
CA LEU A 230 14.26 -18.43 -1.05
C LEU A 230 14.46 -19.43 0.08
N HIS A 231 15.31 -20.44 -0.16
CA HIS A 231 15.66 -21.50 0.76
C HIS A 231 17.14 -21.50 1.11
N PHE A 232 17.46 -21.94 2.32
CA PHE A 232 18.82 -22.22 2.76
C PHE A 232 18.92 -23.69 3.20
N ASN A 233 19.64 -24.50 2.44
CA ASN A 233 19.85 -25.90 2.78
C ASN A 233 20.95 -26.05 3.82
N ALA A 234 20.65 -26.70 4.96
CA ALA A 234 21.67 -27.21 5.85
C ALA A 234 21.84 -28.72 5.62
N VAL A 235 23.06 -29.14 5.39
CA VAL A 235 23.41 -30.58 5.34
C VAL A 235 23.79 -31.02 6.76
N GLY A 236 23.08 -32.01 7.29
CA GLY A 236 23.14 -32.41 8.71
C GLY A 236 24.48 -32.99 9.22
N THR A 237 25.61 -32.77 8.57
CA THR A 237 26.94 -33.23 9.02
C THR A 237 28.08 -32.35 8.50
N GLY A 238 27.93 -31.06 8.41
CA GLY A 238 29.06 -30.15 8.12
C GLY A 238 29.66 -30.24 6.71
N GLU A 239 29.11 -31.02 5.79
CA GLU A 239 29.52 -31.03 4.39
C GLU A 239 28.53 -30.21 3.55
N VAL A 240 29.00 -29.11 3.02
CA VAL A 240 28.29 -28.38 1.96
C VAL A 240 28.45 -29.15 0.66
N LYS A 241 27.36 -29.72 0.16
CA LYS A 241 27.34 -30.22 -1.22
C LYS A 241 26.97 -29.07 -2.13
N SER A 242 27.95 -28.66 -2.95
CA SER A 242 27.79 -27.73 -4.08
C SER A 242 26.99 -28.36 -5.20
#